data_616044eae19024597a2da74c31c23813
#
_entry.id   616044eae19024597a2da74c31c23813
#
_cell.length_a   1.000
_cell.length_b   1.000
_cell.length_c   1.000
_cell.angle_alpha   90.00
_cell.angle_beta   90.00
_cell.angle_gamma   90.00
#
_symmetry.space_group_name_H-M   'P 1'
#
loop_
_entity.id
_entity.type
_entity.pdbx_description
1 polymer ?
#
loop_
_entity_poly.entity_id
_entity_poly.type
_entity_poly.pdbx_seq_one_letter_code
_entity_poly.pdbx_strand_id
1 'polypeptide(L)'
;MKKILAGLMVVMALGQVAHADMNDDPLVTMFLMDRFEVLDNDENSRVWEGSFYIGYDINKLYLYSEGEATSDGLEKSQNELVYSRAIAPFWDLQIGVAYDKNEESSQTWGEIAISGLAPYYFETRAALLVNNEGNVGVRLDAEYEALLTQKLILTPSLEADLYTKDDPKMLLGSGLSSVEAGLRLRYEFIREFAPYIGVTWEKTFGNTREYDPIDETNFMVGVRFWF
;
A
#
# COMPACT_ATOMS: atom_id res chain seq x y z
N MET A 1 16.70 -16.44 7.20
CA MET A 1 17.51 -15.70 6.22
C MET A 1 17.63 -16.40 4.85
N LYS A 2 18.03 -17.68 4.72
CA LYS A 2 18.17 -18.34 3.39
C LYS A 2 16.87 -18.54 2.61
N LYS A 3 15.70 -18.61 3.26
CA LYS A 3 14.39 -18.81 2.60
C LYS A 3 13.78 -17.52 2.03
N ILE A 4 14.10 -16.37 2.62
CA ILE A 4 13.64 -15.06 2.15
C ILE A 4 14.41 -14.66 0.87
N LEU A 5 15.71 -14.98 0.83
CA LEU A 5 16.54 -14.72 -0.36
C LEU A 5 16.10 -15.55 -1.60
N ALA A 6 15.58 -16.76 -1.37
CA ALA A 6 15.06 -17.61 -2.44
C ALA A 6 13.74 -17.10 -3.04
N GLY A 7 12.89 -16.46 -2.24
CA GLY A 7 11.66 -15.79 -2.71
C GLY A 7 11.96 -14.59 -3.60
N LEU A 8 12.92 -13.77 -3.21
CA LEU A 8 13.34 -12.58 -3.97
C LEU A 8 13.98 -12.93 -5.33
N MET A 9 14.72 -14.05 -5.42
CA MET A 9 15.33 -14.51 -6.68
C MET A 9 14.32 -15.06 -7.69
N VAL A 10 13.18 -15.57 -7.26
CA VAL A 10 12.14 -16.08 -8.18
C VAL A 10 11.42 -14.92 -8.88
N VAL A 11 11.24 -13.78 -8.20
CA VAL A 11 10.61 -12.59 -8.79
C VAL A 11 11.51 -11.96 -9.87
N MET A 12 12.83 -11.97 -9.68
CA MET A 12 13.78 -11.42 -10.67
C MET A 12 13.88 -12.25 -11.97
N ALA A 13 13.43 -13.50 -11.98
CA ALA A 13 13.51 -14.36 -13.16
C ALA A 13 12.33 -14.20 -14.13
N LEU A 14 11.26 -13.50 -13.76
CA LEU A 14 10.07 -13.30 -14.60
C LEU A 14 10.15 -12.05 -15.50
N GLY A 15 11.17 -11.22 -15.34
CA GLY A 15 11.29 -9.92 -15.99
C GLY A 15 11.82 -9.89 -17.43
N GLN A 16 11.91 -11.00 -18.17
CA GLN A 16 12.49 -11.01 -19.52
C GLN A 16 11.70 -11.88 -20.49
N VAL A 17 10.48 -11.51 -20.84
CA VAL A 17 9.87 -11.96 -22.08
C VAL A 17 9.16 -10.79 -22.76
N ALA A 18 9.95 -9.83 -23.26
CA ALA A 18 9.46 -8.92 -24.27
C ALA A 18 9.50 -9.65 -25.62
N HIS A 19 8.43 -10.33 -25.99
CA HIS A 19 8.17 -10.65 -27.38
C HIS A 19 7.63 -9.39 -28.04
N ALA A 20 8.46 -8.79 -28.90
CA ALA A 20 7.99 -7.77 -29.85
C ALA A 20 7.13 -8.47 -30.91
N ASP A 21 5.89 -8.76 -30.59
CA ASP A 21 4.85 -9.05 -31.55
C ASP A 21 4.17 -7.70 -31.88
N MET A 22 3.82 -7.49 -33.15
CA MET A 22 3.11 -6.28 -33.60
C MET A 22 1.64 -6.31 -33.12
N ASN A 23 1.45 -6.48 -31.83
CA ASN A 23 0.15 -6.41 -31.18
C ASN A 23 0.04 -5.02 -30.52
N ASP A 24 -1.00 -4.28 -30.84
CA ASP A 24 -1.24 -2.95 -30.32
C ASP A 24 -1.50 -2.92 -28.79
N ASP A 25 -1.57 -4.08 -28.13
CA ASP A 25 -1.84 -4.24 -26.68
C ASP A 25 -0.87 -5.29 -26.07
N PRO A 26 0.38 -4.92 -25.76
CA PRO A 26 1.36 -5.84 -25.19
C PRO A 26 1.03 -6.19 -23.74
N LEU A 27 1.37 -7.41 -23.32
CA LEU A 27 1.34 -7.81 -21.92
C LEU A 27 2.43 -7.04 -21.15
N VAL A 28 2.02 -6.30 -20.13
CA VAL A 28 2.90 -5.51 -19.27
C VAL A 28 2.92 -6.09 -17.86
N THR A 29 4.10 -6.11 -17.26
CA THR A 29 4.30 -6.46 -15.87
C THR A 29 5.08 -5.34 -15.17
N MET A 30 4.76 -5.04 -13.93
CA MET A 30 5.51 -4.08 -13.12
C MET A 30 5.51 -4.52 -11.66
N PHE A 31 6.64 -4.40 -11.02
CA PHE A 31 6.78 -4.47 -9.57
C PHE A 31 7.22 -3.11 -9.05
N LEU A 32 6.49 -2.61 -8.08
CA LEU A 32 6.80 -1.38 -7.35
C LEU A 32 6.90 -1.70 -5.86
N MET A 33 8.01 -1.36 -5.24
CA MET A 33 8.15 -1.22 -3.79
C MET A 33 8.13 0.26 -3.50
N ASP A 34 6.97 0.77 -3.10
CA ASP A 34 6.78 2.19 -2.87
C ASP A 34 7.40 2.62 -1.55
N ARG A 35 7.18 1.83 -0.51
CA ARG A 35 7.75 2.04 0.83
C ARG A 35 8.51 0.80 1.28
N PHE A 36 9.76 0.97 1.65
CA PHE A 36 10.54 0.01 2.41
C PHE A 36 11.33 0.80 3.44
N GLU A 37 10.77 0.92 4.64
CA GLU A 37 11.13 1.91 5.65
C GLU A 37 11.55 1.27 6.96
N VAL A 38 12.38 1.99 7.69
CA VAL A 38 12.67 1.76 9.11
C VAL A 38 12.26 2.99 9.87
N LEU A 39 11.40 2.82 10.86
CA LEU A 39 10.93 3.89 11.74
C LEU A 39 11.87 4.05 12.94
N ASP A 40 12.05 5.29 13.39
CA ASP A 40 12.78 5.64 14.62
C ASP A 40 11.79 5.64 15.79
N ASN A 41 11.27 4.46 16.09
CA ASN A 41 10.44 4.19 17.26
C ASN A 41 11.12 3.18 18.19
N ASP A 42 10.58 2.97 19.38
CA ASP A 42 11.18 2.07 20.41
C ASP A 42 11.36 0.62 19.91
N GLU A 43 10.53 0.20 18.94
CA GLU A 43 10.51 -1.17 18.40
C GLU A 43 11.34 -1.33 17.12
N ASN A 44 11.84 -0.21 16.55
CA ASN A 44 12.54 -0.17 15.25
C ASN A 44 11.72 -0.87 14.15
N SER A 45 10.47 -0.50 14.05
CA SER A 45 9.52 -1.06 13.10
C SER A 45 10.00 -0.95 11.67
N ARG A 46 9.71 -1.98 10.90
CA ARG A 46 9.99 -2.06 9.46
C ARG A 46 8.67 -2.10 8.72
N VAL A 47 8.44 -1.09 7.91
CA VAL A 47 7.23 -0.95 7.11
C VAL A 47 7.56 -1.27 5.66
N TRP A 48 6.67 -2.00 5.00
CA TRP A 48 6.72 -2.21 3.55
C TRP A 48 5.36 -1.92 2.94
N GLU A 49 5.38 -1.36 1.75
CA GLU A 49 4.24 -1.21 0.88
C GLU A 49 4.72 -1.43 -0.56
N GLY A 50 4.04 -2.30 -1.27
CA GLY A 50 4.40 -2.59 -2.63
C GLY A 50 3.25 -3.17 -3.44
N SER A 51 3.39 -3.09 -4.75
CA SER A 51 2.44 -3.64 -5.68
C SER A 51 3.13 -4.40 -6.81
N PHE A 52 2.43 -5.38 -7.32
CA PHE A 52 2.77 -6.07 -8.55
C PHE A 52 1.55 -6.11 -9.44
N TYR A 53 1.72 -5.81 -10.73
CA TYR A 53 0.65 -6.08 -11.67
C TYR A 53 1.14 -6.80 -12.92
N ILE A 54 0.20 -7.50 -13.52
CA ILE A 54 0.32 -8.12 -14.83
C ILE A 54 -0.97 -7.88 -15.61
N GLY A 55 -0.85 -7.49 -16.87
CA GLY A 55 -2.05 -7.29 -17.70
C GLY A 55 -1.79 -6.52 -18.97
N TYR A 56 -2.86 -6.03 -19.52
CA TYR A 56 -2.94 -5.25 -20.74
C TYR A 56 -3.37 -3.82 -20.41
N ASP A 57 -3.40 -2.92 -21.39
CA ASP A 57 -3.72 -1.51 -21.15
C ASP A 57 -5.02 -1.30 -20.33
N ILE A 58 -6.06 -2.04 -20.67
CA ILE A 58 -7.39 -1.88 -20.06
C ILE A 58 -7.61 -2.79 -18.86
N ASN A 59 -7.03 -3.98 -18.87
CA ASN A 59 -7.32 -5.02 -17.89
C ASN A 59 -6.03 -5.52 -17.24
N LYS A 60 -5.95 -5.42 -15.92
CA LYS A 60 -4.78 -5.81 -15.13
C LYS A 60 -5.19 -6.62 -13.91
N LEU A 61 -4.33 -7.49 -13.46
CA LEU A 61 -4.41 -8.16 -12.17
C LEU A 61 -3.35 -7.54 -11.27
N TYR A 62 -3.78 -6.97 -10.14
CA TYR A 62 -2.90 -6.38 -9.14
C TYR A 62 -2.81 -7.25 -7.91
N LEU A 63 -1.63 -7.31 -7.33
CA LEU A 63 -1.35 -7.77 -5.98
C LEU A 63 -0.75 -6.59 -5.22
N TYR A 64 -1.43 -6.13 -4.19
CA TYR A 64 -0.92 -5.16 -3.23
C TYR A 64 -0.51 -5.89 -1.96
N SER A 65 0.54 -5.42 -1.32
CA SER A 65 1.01 -5.94 -0.05
C SER A 65 1.61 -4.82 0.76
N GLU A 66 1.07 -4.59 1.93
CA GLU A 66 1.63 -3.67 2.91
C GLU A 66 1.70 -4.35 4.28
N GLY A 67 2.53 -3.83 5.16
CA GLY A 67 2.59 -4.32 6.51
C GLY A 67 3.73 -3.73 7.32
N GLU A 68 3.69 -4.06 8.59
CA GLU A 68 4.65 -3.65 9.59
C GLU A 68 5.16 -4.87 10.36
N ALA A 69 6.45 -4.87 10.63
CA ALA A 69 7.11 -5.89 11.43
C ALA A 69 8.10 -5.24 12.40
N THR A 70 8.04 -5.69 13.63
CA THR A 70 8.97 -5.30 14.71
C THR A 70 10.08 -6.33 14.91
N SER A 71 10.89 -6.18 15.95
CA SER A 71 11.87 -7.20 16.37
C SER A 71 11.19 -8.51 16.81
N ASP A 72 9.95 -8.45 17.29
CA ASP A 72 9.21 -9.57 17.86
C ASP A 72 8.43 -10.35 16.80
N GLY A 73 8.19 -9.75 15.63
CA GLY A 73 7.55 -10.43 14.51
C GLY A 73 6.74 -9.53 13.60
N LEU A 74 5.77 -10.14 12.92
CA LEU A 74 4.79 -9.45 12.09
C LEU A 74 3.72 -8.84 12.98
N GLU A 75 3.58 -7.53 12.95
CA GLU A 75 2.57 -6.80 13.71
C GLU A 75 1.25 -6.71 12.93
N LYS A 76 1.30 -6.13 11.75
CA LYS A 76 0.12 -6.04 10.85
C LYS A 76 0.52 -6.26 9.39
N SER A 77 -0.38 -6.84 8.61
CA SER A 77 -0.24 -6.89 7.15
C SER A 77 -1.58 -6.90 6.46
N GLN A 78 -1.63 -6.26 5.32
CA GLN A 78 -2.76 -6.21 4.41
C GLN A 78 -2.30 -6.66 3.03
N ASN A 79 -3.02 -7.60 2.44
CA ASN A 79 -2.68 -8.16 1.14
C ASN A 79 -3.94 -8.21 0.30
N GLU A 80 -3.89 -7.67 -0.91
CA GLU A 80 -5.04 -7.54 -1.78
C GLU A 80 -4.74 -8.15 -3.15
N LEU A 81 -5.68 -8.90 -3.66
CA LEU A 81 -5.63 -9.44 -5.03
C LEU A 81 -6.87 -8.93 -5.77
N VAL A 82 -6.66 -8.03 -6.71
CA VAL A 82 -7.75 -7.35 -7.41
C VAL A 82 -7.58 -7.39 -8.93
N TYR A 83 -8.68 -7.60 -9.61
CA TYR A 83 -8.82 -7.35 -11.03
C TYR A 83 -9.15 -5.87 -11.24
N SER A 84 -8.34 -5.17 -12.03
CA SER A 84 -8.44 -3.75 -12.34
C SER A 84 -8.83 -3.56 -13.79
N ARG A 85 -9.80 -2.67 -14.03
CA ARG A 85 -10.23 -2.29 -15.37
C ARG A 85 -10.31 -0.78 -15.49
N ALA A 86 -9.66 -0.24 -16.51
CA ALA A 86 -9.78 1.17 -16.87
C ALA A 86 -11.23 1.49 -17.30
N ILE A 87 -11.87 2.41 -16.57
CA ILE A 87 -13.27 2.83 -16.81
C ILE A 87 -13.37 4.24 -17.37
N ALA A 88 -12.33 5.05 -17.14
CA ALA A 88 -12.20 6.40 -17.66
C ALA A 88 -10.71 6.76 -17.80
N PRO A 89 -10.34 7.84 -18.51
CA PRO A 89 -8.97 8.34 -18.48
C PRO A 89 -8.51 8.57 -17.04
N PHE A 90 -7.40 7.94 -16.65
CA PHE A 90 -6.79 8.01 -15.31
C PHE A 90 -7.58 7.35 -14.17
N TRP A 91 -8.64 6.58 -14.46
CA TRP A 91 -9.44 5.92 -13.44
C TRP A 91 -9.66 4.45 -13.74
N ASP A 92 -9.34 3.62 -12.78
CA ASP A 92 -9.54 2.18 -12.79
C ASP A 92 -10.59 1.78 -11.74
N LEU A 93 -11.49 0.88 -12.12
CA LEU A 93 -12.34 0.16 -11.19
C LEU A 93 -11.68 -1.17 -10.86
N GLN A 94 -11.57 -1.46 -9.58
CA GLN A 94 -10.96 -2.68 -9.06
C GLN A 94 -11.99 -3.53 -8.31
N ILE A 95 -11.90 -4.84 -8.46
CA ILE A 95 -12.72 -5.79 -7.70
C ILE A 95 -11.87 -7.00 -7.32
N GLY A 96 -11.97 -7.45 -6.08
CA GLY A 96 -11.14 -8.53 -5.60
C GLY A 96 -11.39 -8.96 -4.17
N VAL A 97 -10.32 -9.41 -3.54
CA VAL A 97 -10.30 -9.84 -2.15
C VAL A 97 -9.12 -9.22 -1.43
N ALA A 98 -9.35 -8.82 -0.19
CA ALA A 98 -8.32 -8.38 0.74
C ALA A 98 -8.20 -9.36 1.91
N TYR A 99 -6.99 -9.54 2.40
CA TYR A 99 -6.65 -10.37 3.54
C TYR A 99 -5.80 -9.59 4.51
N ASP A 100 -6.38 -9.25 5.63
CA ASP A 100 -5.75 -8.54 6.72
C ASP A 100 -5.33 -9.52 7.80
N LYS A 101 -4.17 -9.29 8.38
CA LYS A 101 -3.63 -10.09 9.47
C LYS A 101 -2.93 -9.20 10.47
N ASN A 102 -3.21 -9.42 11.76
CA ASN A 102 -2.42 -8.92 12.88
C ASN A 102 -1.78 -10.10 13.64
N GLU A 103 -1.16 -9.85 14.78
CA GLU A 103 -0.50 -10.89 15.59
C GLU A 103 -1.45 -11.99 16.04
N GLU A 104 -2.70 -11.67 16.37
CA GLU A 104 -3.65 -12.58 17.01
C GLU A 104 -4.69 -13.17 16.06
N SER A 105 -5.01 -12.45 14.98
CA SER A 105 -6.16 -12.77 14.14
C SER A 105 -5.93 -12.48 12.66
N SER A 106 -6.87 -12.89 11.83
CA SER A 106 -6.91 -12.54 10.42
C SER A 106 -8.33 -12.41 9.92
N GLN A 107 -8.54 -11.54 8.94
CA GLN A 107 -9.83 -11.26 8.33
C GLN A 107 -9.72 -11.24 6.80
N THR A 108 -10.69 -11.86 6.14
CA THR A 108 -10.83 -11.78 4.68
C THR A 108 -12.01 -10.90 4.31
N TRP A 109 -11.80 -10.05 3.31
CA TRP A 109 -12.78 -9.11 2.79
C TRP A 109 -13.02 -9.34 1.29
N GLY A 110 -14.26 -9.15 0.84
CA GLY A 110 -14.56 -8.84 -0.54
C GLY A 110 -14.33 -7.35 -0.75
N GLU A 111 -13.76 -6.97 -1.87
CA GLU A 111 -13.31 -5.61 -2.13
C GLU A 111 -13.84 -5.07 -3.48
N ILE A 112 -14.25 -3.81 -3.46
CA ILE A 112 -14.47 -2.99 -4.66
C ILE A 112 -13.76 -1.65 -4.41
N ALA A 113 -12.88 -1.26 -5.34
CA ALA A 113 -12.15 -0.02 -5.21
C ALA A 113 -12.17 0.79 -6.50
N ILE A 114 -11.95 2.09 -6.38
CA ILE A 114 -11.62 2.99 -7.46
C ILE A 114 -10.23 3.55 -7.20
N SER A 115 -9.37 3.48 -8.20
CA SER A 115 -7.99 3.97 -8.12
C SER A 115 -7.71 4.88 -9.32
N GLY A 116 -6.99 5.96 -9.11
CA GLY A 116 -6.64 6.83 -10.22
C GLY A 116 -6.03 8.16 -9.81
N LEU A 117 -5.86 9.01 -10.83
CA LEU A 117 -5.29 10.33 -10.70
C LEU A 117 -6.41 11.37 -10.61
N ALA A 118 -6.61 11.90 -9.41
CA ALA A 118 -7.57 12.96 -9.15
C ALA A 118 -7.07 14.33 -9.67
N PRO A 119 -7.93 15.37 -9.74
CA PRO A 119 -7.52 16.71 -10.12
C PRO A 119 -6.30 17.18 -9.29
N TYR A 120 -5.42 17.94 -9.94
CA TYR A 120 -4.13 18.40 -9.40
C TYR A 120 -3.09 17.30 -9.21
N TYR A 121 -3.26 16.14 -9.88
CA TYR A 121 -2.31 15.02 -9.86
C TYR A 121 -2.18 14.31 -8.51
N PHE A 122 -3.24 14.30 -7.72
CA PHE A 122 -3.30 13.43 -6.55
C PHE A 122 -3.53 11.98 -7.00
N GLU A 123 -2.60 11.10 -6.67
CA GLU A 123 -2.82 9.67 -6.74
C GLU A 123 -3.77 9.28 -5.61
N THR A 124 -4.89 8.67 -5.95
CA THR A 124 -5.93 8.38 -4.97
C THR A 124 -6.47 6.98 -5.16
N ARG A 125 -6.76 6.31 -4.05
CA ARG A 125 -7.49 5.06 -4.03
C ARG A 125 -8.57 5.11 -2.95
N ALA A 126 -9.75 4.60 -3.27
CA ALA A 126 -10.85 4.45 -2.32
C ALA A 126 -11.40 3.02 -2.46
N ALA A 127 -11.26 2.23 -1.41
CA ALA A 127 -11.71 0.85 -1.35
C ALA A 127 -12.89 0.68 -0.39
N LEU A 128 -13.90 -0.07 -0.81
CA LEU A 128 -15.01 -0.55 0.00
C LEU A 128 -14.79 -2.03 0.27
N LEU A 129 -14.74 -2.40 1.52
CA LEU A 129 -14.48 -3.74 2.02
C LEU A 129 -15.74 -4.30 2.68
N VAL A 130 -16.03 -5.57 2.45
CA VAL A 130 -17.16 -6.28 3.10
C VAL A 130 -16.70 -7.66 3.52
N ASN A 131 -16.87 -8.00 4.80
CA ASN A 131 -16.58 -9.36 5.30
C ASN A 131 -17.84 -10.23 5.42
N ASN A 132 -17.64 -11.51 5.74
CA ASN A 132 -18.72 -12.49 5.90
C ASN A 132 -19.59 -12.27 7.15
N GLU A 133 -19.15 -11.44 8.10
CA GLU A 133 -19.88 -11.04 9.31
C GLU A 133 -20.73 -9.78 9.10
N GLY A 134 -20.68 -9.22 7.87
CA GLY A 134 -21.38 -8.00 7.48
C GLY A 134 -20.78 -6.75 8.09
N ASN A 135 -19.50 -6.77 8.44
CA ASN A 135 -18.73 -5.55 8.67
C ASN A 135 -18.37 -4.94 7.32
N VAL A 136 -18.46 -3.63 7.24
CA VAL A 136 -18.09 -2.84 6.06
C VAL A 136 -16.95 -1.93 6.45
N GLY A 137 -15.87 -1.96 5.67
CA GLY A 137 -14.73 -1.06 5.80
C GLY A 137 -14.64 -0.11 4.61
N VAL A 138 -14.06 1.05 4.82
CA VAL A 138 -13.65 2.00 3.77
C VAL A 138 -12.21 2.37 4.04
N ARG A 139 -11.34 2.20 3.03
CA ARG A 139 -9.95 2.68 3.03
C ARG A 139 -9.82 3.79 2.01
N LEU A 140 -9.14 4.84 2.40
CA LEU A 140 -8.90 6.02 1.57
C LEU A 140 -7.43 6.36 1.60
N ASP A 141 -6.83 6.41 0.42
CA ASP A 141 -5.42 6.73 0.23
C ASP A 141 -5.31 7.92 -0.72
N ALA A 142 -4.45 8.85 -0.41
CA ALA A 142 -4.14 9.99 -1.25
C ALA A 142 -2.67 10.39 -1.13
N GLU A 143 -2.00 10.48 -2.25
CA GLU A 143 -0.60 10.88 -2.34
C GLU A 143 -0.41 11.95 -3.42
N TYR A 144 0.58 12.82 -3.23
CA TYR A 144 0.95 13.83 -4.20
C TYR A 144 2.46 13.92 -4.38
N GLU A 145 2.96 13.87 -5.61
CA GLU A 145 4.38 14.05 -5.92
C GLU A 145 4.70 15.50 -6.28
N ALA A 146 5.27 16.26 -5.34
CA ALA A 146 5.74 17.61 -5.58
C ALA A 146 7.21 17.60 -6.05
N LEU A 147 7.44 17.81 -7.34
CA LEU A 147 8.78 17.89 -7.91
C LEU A 147 9.44 19.22 -7.51
N LEU A 148 10.27 19.20 -6.46
CA LEU A 148 11.07 20.37 -6.06
C LEU A 148 12.21 20.63 -7.06
N THR A 149 12.75 19.56 -7.61
CA THR A 149 13.70 19.55 -8.74
C THR A 149 13.41 18.35 -9.63
N GLN A 150 14.19 18.13 -10.67
CA GLN A 150 14.07 16.93 -11.51
C GLN A 150 14.40 15.61 -10.78
N LYS A 151 15.02 15.67 -9.60
CA LYS A 151 15.47 14.50 -8.83
C LYS A 151 15.03 14.54 -7.37
N LEU A 152 14.65 15.70 -6.86
CA LEU A 152 14.21 15.85 -5.48
C LEU A 152 12.70 16.04 -5.48
N ILE A 153 12.00 15.08 -4.86
CA ILE A 153 10.55 14.98 -4.86
C ILE A 153 10.08 14.97 -3.41
N LEU A 154 9.12 15.82 -3.11
CA LEU A 154 8.44 15.84 -1.81
C LEU A 154 7.08 15.16 -1.97
N THR A 155 6.83 14.14 -1.16
CA THR A 155 5.65 13.30 -1.26
C THR A 155 4.85 13.36 0.05
N PRO A 156 3.84 14.24 0.16
CA PRO A 156 2.83 14.13 1.19
C PRO A 156 1.86 13.00 0.89
N SER A 157 1.50 12.21 1.91
CA SER A 157 0.51 11.14 1.85
C SER A 157 -0.50 11.28 2.99
N LEU A 158 -1.71 10.79 2.76
CA LEU A 158 -2.78 10.71 3.74
C LEU A 158 -3.56 9.42 3.54
N GLU A 159 -3.71 8.66 4.62
CA GLU A 159 -4.46 7.41 4.65
C GLU A 159 -5.51 7.48 5.76
N ALA A 160 -6.68 6.88 5.53
CA ALA A 160 -7.74 6.85 6.52
C ALA A 160 -8.59 5.59 6.40
N ASP A 161 -8.82 4.93 7.53
CA ASP A 161 -9.63 3.73 7.64
C ASP A 161 -10.90 3.97 8.44
N LEU A 162 -12.01 3.47 7.94
CA LEU A 162 -13.31 3.55 8.60
C LEU A 162 -13.97 2.17 8.60
N TYR A 163 -14.62 1.79 9.70
CA TYR A 163 -15.35 0.52 9.80
C TYR A 163 -16.74 0.74 10.39
N THR A 164 -17.70 -0.12 10.03
CA THR A 164 -19.09 -0.01 10.52
C THR A 164 -19.31 -0.75 11.83
N LYS A 165 -18.47 -1.72 12.18
CA LYS A 165 -18.58 -2.54 13.40
C LYS A 165 -17.25 -2.67 14.10
N ASP A 166 -17.32 -2.85 15.40
CA ASP A 166 -16.16 -3.18 16.21
C ASP A 166 -15.73 -4.63 15.97
N ASP A 167 -14.43 -4.84 15.86
CA ASP A 167 -13.77 -6.14 15.87
C ASP A 167 -12.52 -6.08 16.76
N PRO A 168 -12.67 -6.36 18.06
CA PRO A 168 -11.57 -6.29 19.02
C PRO A 168 -10.41 -7.24 18.72
N LYS A 169 -10.65 -8.35 17.98
CA LYS A 169 -9.60 -9.31 17.60
C LYS A 169 -8.71 -8.77 16.49
N MET A 170 -9.30 -7.93 15.62
CA MET A 170 -8.59 -7.25 14.57
C MET A 170 -8.13 -5.86 15.00
N LEU A 171 -8.38 -5.47 16.26
CA LEU A 171 -8.10 -4.14 16.83
C LEU A 171 -8.83 -3.01 16.08
N LEU A 172 -9.99 -3.31 15.49
CA LEU A 172 -10.79 -2.37 14.72
C LEU A 172 -11.98 -1.87 15.52
N GLY A 173 -12.17 -0.56 15.54
CA GLY A 173 -13.33 0.10 16.13
C GLY A 173 -14.25 0.70 15.07
N SER A 174 -15.53 0.79 15.38
CA SER A 174 -16.53 1.39 14.50
C SER A 174 -16.36 2.92 14.39
N GLY A 175 -16.60 3.43 13.18
CA GLY A 175 -16.39 4.83 12.80
C GLY A 175 -15.02 5.02 12.16
N LEU A 176 -14.43 6.20 12.32
CA LEU A 176 -13.04 6.47 11.92
C LEU A 176 -12.12 5.66 12.84
N SER A 177 -11.36 4.75 12.24
CA SER A 177 -10.45 3.83 12.94
C SER A 177 -9.07 4.43 13.09
N SER A 178 -8.45 4.79 11.97
CA SER A 178 -7.09 5.33 11.92
C SER A 178 -6.96 6.44 10.88
N VAL A 179 -5.99 7.30 11.09
CA VAL A 179 -5.48 8.26 10.11
C VAL A 179 -3.97 8.25 10.18
N GLU A 180 -3.33 8.09 9.04
CA GLU A 180 -1.90 8.29 8.87
C GLU A 180 -1.64 9.47 7.93
N ALA A 181 -0.71 10.34 8.29
CA ALA A 181 -0.22 11.42 7.45
C ALA A 181 1.28 11.35 7.34
N GLY A 182 1.78 11.20 6.12
CA GLY A 182 3.20 11.07 5.81
C GLY A 182 3.75 12.26 5.04
N LEU A 183 5.03 12.53 5.23
CA LEU A 183 5.78 13.48 4.40
C LEU A 183 7.16 12.90 4.13
N ARG A 184 7.43 12.55 2.87
CA ARG A 184 8.65 11.90 2.43
C ARG A 184 9.43 12.83 1.49
N LEU A 185 10.73 12.96 1.70
CA LEU A 185 11.64 13.69 0.81
C LEU A 185 12.53 12.68 0.11
N ARG A 186 12.22 12.40 -1.16
CA ARG A 186 12.84 11.39 -2.00
C ARG A 186 13.88 12.01 -2.94
N TYR A 187 15.01 11.33 -3.11
CA TYR A 187 16.02 11.70 -4.11
C TYR A 187 16.23 10.58 -5.12
N GLU A 188 15.90 10.83 -6.38
CA GLU A 188 16.08 9.90 -7.49
C GLU A 188 17.55 9.90 -7.97
N PHE A 189 18.34 8.92 -7.54
CA PHE A 189 19.64 8.66 -8.14
C PHE A 189 19.49 8.22 -9.59
N ILE A 190 18.62 7.24 -9.80
CA ILE A 190 18.03 6.81 -11.06
C ILE A 190 16.51 6.74 -10.84
N ARG A 191 15.73 6.66 -11.91
CA ARG A 191 14.27 6.66 -11.78
C ARG A 191 13.74 5.42 -11.05
N GLU A 192 14.44 4.29 -11.23
CA GLU A 192 14.08 2.99 -10.68
C GLU A 192 14.51 2.82 -9.21
N PHE A 193 15.31 3.75 -8.67
CA PHE A 193 15.82 3.64 -7.29
C PHE A 193 15.98 5.02 -6.64
N ALA A 194 15.24 5.23 -5.57
CA ALA A 194 15.19 6.48 -4.86
C ALA A 194 15.12 6.28 -3.33
N PRO A 195 16.23 6.50 -2.60
CA PRO A 195 16.19 6.61 -1.16
C PRO A 195 15.49 7.89 -0.73
N TYR A 196 14.93 7.86 0.48
CA TYR A 196 14.26 9.00 1.09
C TYR A 196 14.39 9.02 2.61
N ILE A 197 14.09 10.17 3.15
CA ILE A 197 13.86 10.39 4.58
C ILE A 197 12.47 11.00 4.73
N GLY A 198 11.85 10.81 5.88
CA GLY A 198 10.52 11.36 6.08
C GLY A 198 10.09 11.38 7.53
N VAL A 199 8.86 11.79 7.71
CA VAL A 199 8.14 11.78 8.98
C VAL A 199 6.73 11.27 8.72
N THR A 200 6.24 10.42 9.60
CA THR A 200 4.85 9.98 9.63
C THR A 200 4.22 10.32 10.97
N TRP A 201 2.94 10.62 10.94
CA TRP A 201 2.08 10.76 12.09
C TRP A 201 0.90 9.83 11.91
N GLU A 202 0.72 8.94 12.87
CA GLU A 202 -0.38 7.97 12.90
C GLU A 202 -1.21 8.19 14.17
N LYS A 203 -2.52 8.07 14.03
CA LYS A 203 -3.45 8.19 15.14
C LYS A 203 -4.66 7.30 14.97
N THR A 204 -4.99 6.59 16.04
CA THR A 204 -6.24 5.83 16.16
C THR A 204 -7.32 6.63 16.83
N PHE A 205 -8.58 6.36 16.47
CA PHE A 205 -9.76 7.09 16.91
C PHE A 205 -10.87 6.15 17.42
N GLY A 206 -11.86 6.74 18.08
CA GLY A 206 -13.06 6.02 18.52
C GLY A 206 -12.74 4.78 19.36
N ASN A 207 -13.43 3.70 19.08
CA ASN A 207 -13.24 2.42 19.79
C ASN A 207 -11.93 1.73 19.39
N THR A 208 -11.36 2.01 18.22
CA THR A 208 -10.02 1.52 17.85
C THR A 208 -8.98 1.96 18.88
N ARG A 209 -9.05 3.20 19.35
CA ARG A 209 -8.13 3.73 20.36
C ARG A 209 -8.21 3.00 21.71
N GLU A 210 -9.31 2.31 21.99
CA GLU A 210 -9.45 1.51 23.23
C GLU A 210 -8.73 0.17 23.10
N TYR A 211 -8.61 -0.35 21.87
CA TYR A 211 -7.96 -1.63 21.56
C TYR A 211 -6.49 -1.47 21.22
N ASP A 212 -6.17 -0.40 20.49
CA ASP A 212 -4.84 -0.07 19.97
C ASP A 212 -4.62 1.46 20.04
N PRO A 213 -4.10 1.98 21.18
CA PRO A 213 -3.94 3.42 21.42
C PRO A 213 -2.69 3.97 20.72
N ILE A 214 -2.80 4.38 19.46
CA ILE A 214 -1.72 5.02 18.70
C ILE A 214 -1.96 6.54 18.64
N ASP A 215 -0.95 7.35 18.90
CA ASP A 215 -0.85 8.79 18.64
C ASP A 215 0.64 9.15 18.60
N GLU A 216 1.28 8.83 17.48
CA GLU A 216 2.74 8.82 17.35
C GLU A 216 3.20 9.61 16.15
N THR A 217 4.42 10.16 16.27
CA THR A 217 5.13 10.79 15.17
C THR A 217 6.51 10.18 15.09
N ASN A 218 6.79 9.50 13.99
CA ASN A 218 8.02 8.77 13.78
C ASN A 218 8.82 9.36 12.62
N PHE A 219 10.14 9.46 12.77
CA PHE A 219 11.03 9.68 11.65
C PHE A 219 11.30 8.37 10.93
N MET A 220 11.55 8.45 9.62
CA MET A 220 11.82 7.27 8.82
C MET A 220 12.96 7.49 7.84
N VAL A 221 13.59 6.38 7.50
CA VAL A 221 14.53 6.25 6.38
C VAL A 221 14.08 5.09 5.53
N GLY A 222 13.98 5.28 4.25
CA GLY A 222 13.48 4.24 3.37
C GLY A 222 14.03 4.32 1.96
N VAL A 223 13.55 3.39 1.15
CA VAL A 223 13.87 3.32 -0.28
C VAL A 223 12.63 2.94 -1.08
N ARG A 224 12.45 3.63 -2.22
CA ARG A 224 11.48 3.29 -3.26
C ARG A 224 12.22 2.72 -4.46
N PHE A 225 11.70 1.65 -5.04
CA PHE A 225 12.27 1.07 -6.26
C PHE A 225 11.21 0.33 -7.07
N TRP A 226 11.42 0.27 -8.39
CA TRP A 226 10.52 -0.43 -9.30
C TRP A 226 11.28 -1.05 -10.49
N PHE A 227 10.68 -2.04 -11.14
CA PHE A 227 11.18 -2.69 -12.36
C PHE A 227 10.10 -3.50 -13.08
#